data_cde89b74eafb47874a829faeb67b1ad2
#
_entry.id   cde89b74eafb47874a829faeb67b1ad2
#
_cell.length_a   1.000
_cell.length_b   1.000
_cell.length_c   1.000
_cell.angle_alpha   90.00
_cell.angle_beta   90.00
_cell.angle_gamma   90.00
#
_symmetry.space_group_name_H-M   'P 1'
#
loop_
_entity.id
_entity.type
_entity.pdbx_description
1 polymer ?
#
loop_
_entity_poly.entity_id
_entity_poly.type
_entity_poly.pdbx_seq_one_letter_code
_entity_poly.pdbx_strand_id
1 'polypeptide(L)'
;MGSETVADAIKKAREDNKIKAVVLRVDSPGGSGIASDVIWRELVLTKRKKPVIVSMSDVAASGGYFIACPGDYILAQPGTITGSIGVISGKMSLQGLYQKIGFTKEIVKRGEHADFYTTTRTFSDEEREIVRRQIKEFYSDFVDKVASGRKLPFAYVDGIAQGRVWTGNQALQNKLVDEFGGLNQALALAKEKAGIPDESAVQIVTLPRYRKFFPLFGSELYSVFSKFKEASQILSGESAFSGENILYLAPYEIEVK
;
A
#
# COMPACT_ATOMS: atom_id res chain seq x y z
N MET A 1 -3.87 6.06 -5.65
CA MET A 1 -4.66 5.22 -6.59
C MET A 1 -5.55 4.33 -5.74
N GLY A 2 -6.85 4.24 -6.03
CA GLY A 2 -7.80 3.45 -5.23
C GLY A 2 -7.63 1.94 -5.44
N SER A 3 -7.92 1.15 -4.42
CA SER A 3 -7.82 -0.32 -4.45
C SER A 3 -8.69 -0.94 -5.53
N GLU A 4 -9.92 -0.49 -5.70
CA GLU A 4 -10.84 -0.99 -6.73
C GLU A 4 -10.26 -0.82 -8.14
N THR A 5 -9.70 0.37 -8.45
CA THR A 5 -9.11 0.63 -9.76
C THR A 5 -7.97 -0.33 -10.09
N VAL A 6 -7.11 -0.61 -9.10
CA VAL A 6 -5.97 -1.53 -9.27
C VAL A 6 -6.45 -2.97 -9.32
N ALA A 7 -7.33 -3.37 -8.42
CA ALA A 7 -7.90 -4.72 -8.36
C ALA A 7 -8.64 -5.08 -9.66
N ASP A 8 -9.47 -4.16 -10.19
CA ASP A 8 -10.15 -4.33 -11.48
C ASP A 8 -9.18 -4.45 -12.65
N ALA A 9 -8.09 -3.67 -12.64
CA ALA A 9 -7.06 -3.76 -13.66
C ALA A 9 -6.37 -5.14 -13.64
N ILE A 10 -6.01 -5.64 -12.45
CA ILE A 10 -5.41 -6.96 -12.25
C ILE A 10 -6.41 -8.05 -12.66
N LYS A 11 -7.67 -7.94 -12.26
CA LYS A 11 -8.73 -8.88 -12.64
C LYS A 11 -8.91 -8.93 -14.16
N LYS A 12 -8.97 -7.78 -14.83
CA LYS A 12 -9.03 -7.71 -16.31
C LYS A 12 -7.82 -8.39 -16.94
N ALA A 13 -6.61 -8.12 -16.44
CA ALA A 13 -5.41 -8.80 -16.92
C ALA A 13 -5.44 -10.31 -16.70
N ARG A 14 -6.01 -10.78 -15.58
CA ARG A 14 -6.21 -12.20 -15.29
C ARG A 14 -7.18 -12.88 -16.23
N GLU A 15 -8.27 -12.20 -16.58
CA GLU A 15 -9.39 -12.76 -17.36
C GLU A 15 -9.16 -12.68 -18.87
N ASP A 16 -8.35 -11.75 -19.35
CA ASP A 16 -8.05 -11.61 -20.79
C ASP A 16 -7.03 -12.68 -21.24
N ASN A 17 -7.48 -13.62 -22.05
CA ASN A 17 -6.64 -14.71 -22.57
C ASN A 17 -5.49 -14.24 -23.48
N LYS A 18 -5.52 -13.01 -23.98
CA LYS A 18 -4.45 -12.42 -24.79
C LYS A 18 -3.26 -11.99 -23.90
N ILE A 19 -3.51 -11.66 -22.63
CA ILE A 19 -2.47 -11.32 -21.66
C ILE A 19 -1.88 -12.62 -21.12
N LYS A 20 -0.57 -12.83 -21.29
CA LYS A 20 0.12 -14.05 -20.93
C LYS A 20 0.84 -13.98 -19.58
N ALA A 21 1.27 -12.79 -19.18
CA ALA A 21 1.90 -12.53 -17.88
C ALA A 21 1.52 -11.14 -17.39
N VAL A 22 1.73 -10.89 -16.12
CA VAL A 22 1.49 -9.58 -15.48
C VAL A 22 2.81 -9.09 -14.87
N VAL A 23 3.18 -7.87 -15.19
CA VAL A 23 4.26 -7.16 -14.49
C VAL A 23 3.61 -6.09 -13.61
N LEU A 24 3.76 -6.25 -12.29
CA LEU A 24 3.32 -5.25 -11.33
C LEU A 24 4.48 -4.28 -11.05
N ARG A 25 4.36 -3.05 -11.54
CA ARG A 25 5.30 -1.99 -11.19
C ARG A 25 4.85 -1.32 -9.90
N VAL A 26 5.68 -1.36 -8.87
CA VAL A 26 5.39 -0.77 -7.55
C VAL A 26 6.30 0.42 -7.30
N ASP A 27 5.68 1.57 -7.03
CA ASP A 27 6.31 2.78 -6.52
C ASP A 27 5.38 3.36 -5.46
N SER A 28 5.55 2.94 -4.21
CA SER A 28 4.61 3.24 -3.14
C SER A 28 5.26 3.09 -1.76
N PRO A 29 5.14 4.10 -0.88
CA PRO A 29 5.59 4.00 0.50
C PRO A 29 4.64 3.18 1.38
N GLY A 30 3.47 2.82 0.85
CA GLY A 30 2.41 2.12 1.57
C GLY A 30 1.09 2.86 1.53
N GLY A 31 0.26 2.67 2.56
CA GLY A 31 -1.06 3.27 2.69
C GLY A 31 -2.03 2.35 3.44
N SER A 32 -3.29 2.39 3.02
CA SER A 32 -4.37 1.63 3.63
C SER A 32 -4.12 0.12 3.63
N GLY A 33 -4.22 -0.50 4.79
CA GLY A 33 -4.11 -1.95 4.95
C GLY A 33 -5.20 -2.71 4.21
N ILE A 34 -6.43 -2.23 4.29
CA ILE A 34 -7.59 -2.84 3.63
C ILE A 34 -7.42 -2.75 2.10
N ALA A 35 -7.00 -1.58 1.60
CA ALA A 35 -6.74 -1.41 0.17
C ALA A 35 -5.63 -2.34 -0.34
N SER A 36 -4.57 -2.51 0.45
CA SER A 36 -3.47 -3.42 0.13
C SER A 36 -3.93 -4.88 0.11
N ASP A 37 -4.82 -5.28 1.02
CA ASP A 37 -5.36 -6.63 1.09
C ASP A 37 -6.24 -6.97 -0.11
N VAL A 38 -7.09 -6.04 -0.54
CA VAL A 38 -7.91 -6.20 -1.76
C VAL A 38 -7.03 -6.42 -2.99
N ILE A 39 -5.97 -5.63 -3.16
CA ILE A 39 -5.02 -5.77 -4.27
C ILE A 39 -4.24 -7.09 -4.15
N TRP A 40 -3.72 -7.41 -2.97
CA TRP A 40 -3.02 -8.65 -2.69
C TRP A 40 -3.86 -9.87 -3.08
N ARG A 41 -5.13 -9.87 -2.71
CA ARG A 41 -6.07 -10.96 -3.04
C ARG A 41 -6.18 -11.17 -4.54
N GLU A 42 -6.31 -10.10 -5.31
CA GLU A 42 -6.39 -10.19 -6.78
C GLU A 42 -5.08 -10.71 -7.40
N LEU A 43 -3.94 -10.32 -6.85
CA LEU A 43 -2.64 -10.85 -7.29
C LEU A 43 -2.49 -12.34 -7.00
N VAL A 44 -2.90 -12.80 -5.81
CA VAL A 44 -2.90 -14.24 -5.47
C VAL A 44 -3.80 -15.03 -6.42
N LEU A 45 -4.96 -14.51 -6.78
CA LEU A 45 -5.85 -15.15 -7.75
C LEU A 45 -5.24 -15.15 -9.17
N THR A 46 -4.53 -14.09 -9.53
CA THR A 46 -3.88 -13.96 -10.84
C THR A 46 -2.70 -14.93 -10.97
N LYS A 47 -1.88 -15.02 -9.95
CA LYS A 47 -0.74 -15.95 -9.88
C LYS A 47 -1.12 -17.42 -10.14
N ARG A 48 -2.34 -17.83 -9.83
CA ARG A 48 -2.85 -19.18 -10.13
C ARG A 48 -3.07 -19.43 -11.61
N LYS A 49 -3.12 -18.39 -12.43
CA LYS A 49 -3.44 -18.48 -13.87
C LYS A 49 -2.31 -18.00 -14.77
N LYS A 50 -1.53 -17.03 -14.30
CA LYS A 50 -0.51 -16.33 -15.10
C LYS A 50 0.67 -15.95 -14.22
N PRO A 51 1.88 -15.95 -14.75
CA PRO A 51 3.05 -15.41 -14.05
C PRO A 51 2.82 -13.96 -13.62
N VAL A 52 3.15 -13.65 -12.37
CA VAL A 52 3.11 -12.30 -11.79
C VAL A 52 4.52 -11.92 -11.38
N ILE A 53 5.15 -11.02 -12.13
CA ILE A 53 6.47 -10.48 -11.84
C ILE A 53 6.31 -9.11 -11.22
N VAL A 54 7.01 -8.86 -10.13
CA VAL A 54 7.03 -7.56 -9.46
C VAL A 54 8.31 -6.82 -9.82
N SER A 55 8.17 -5.56 -10.23
CA SER A 55 9.29 -4.63 -10.42
C SER A 55 9.13 -3.46 -9.48
N MET A 56 9.98 -3.38 -8.47
CA MET A 56 10.01 -2.25 -7.55
C MET A 56 10.71 -1.06 -8.21
N SER A 57 10.21 0.15 -7.95
CA SER A 57 10.83 1.42 -8.30
C SER A 57 11.73 1.89 -7.15
N ASP A 58 11.68 3.17 -6.86
CA ASP A 58 12.47 3.77 -5.80
C ASP A 58 11.97 3.32 -4.42
N VAL A 59 10.64 3.21 -4.26
CA VAL A 59 10.02 2.81 -3.00
C VAL A 59 8.98 1.72 -3.25
N ALA A 60 9.04 0.65 -2.46
CA ALA A 60 8.01 -0.40 -2.40
C ALA A 60 7.93 -0.93 -0.96
N ALA A 61 7.42 -0.09 -0.05
CA ALA A 61 7.48 -0.32 1.38
C ALA A 61 6.08 -0.46 2.00
N SER A 62 5.99 -1.10 3.16
CA SER A 62 4.74 -1.27 3.92
C SER A 62 3.62 -1.85 3.03
N GLY A 63 2.50 -1.14 2.82
CA GLY A 63 1.46 -1.55 1.88
C GLY A 63 1.96 -1.82 0.45
N GLY A 64 3.02 -1.12 0.01
CA GLY A 64 3.71 -1.39 -1.25
C GLY A 64 4.40 -2.76 -1.26
N TYR A 65 5.02 -3.16 -0.16
CA TYR A 65 5.58 -4.51 -0.03
C TYR A 65 4.48 -5.58 0.16
N PHE A 66 3.41 -5.23 0.85
CA PHE A 66 2.24 -6.10 1.04
C PHE A 66 1.67 -6.59 -0.30
N ILE A 67 1.51 -5.68 -1.28
CA ILE A 67 1.05 -6.05 -2.61
C ILE A 67 2.14 -6.71 -3.47
N ALA A 68 3.41 -6.49 -3.15
CA ALA A 68 4.53 -7.08 -3.86
C ALA A 68 4.80 -8.54 -3.46
N CYS A 69 4.64 -8.87 -2.16
CA CYS A 69 5.07 -10.15 -1.59
C CYS A 69 4.45 -11.41 -2.22
N PRO A 70 3.23 -11.41 -2.82
CA PRO A 70 2.69 -12.60 -3.47
C PRO A 70 3.28 -12.86 -4.86
N GLY A 71 4.07 -11.96 -5.45
CA GLY A 71 4.68 -12.14 -6.77
C GLY A 71 5.42 -13.47 -6.91
N ASP A 72 5.46 -14.00 -8.13
CA ASP A 72 6.27 -15.20 -8.43
C ASP A 72 7.76 -14.87 -8.40
N TYR A 73 8.09 -13.62 -8.78
CA TYR A 73 9.44 -13.08 -8.79
C TYR A 73 9.40 -11.59 -8.48
N ILE A 74 10.31 -11.13 -7.64
CA ILE A 74 10.37 -9.74 -7.19
C ILE A 74 11.75 -9.18 -7.52
N LEU A 75 11.77 -8.13 -8.34
CA LEU A 75 12.97 -7.40 -8.70
C LEU A 75 12.99 -6.02 -8.06
N ALA A 76 14.16 -5.61 -7.59
CA ALA A 76 14.42 -4.29 -7.05
C ALA A 76 15.79 -3.77 -7.51
N GLN A 77 16.03 -2.47 -7.41
CA GLN A 77 17.37 -1.91 -7.53
C GLN A 77 18.09 -1.98 -6.17
N PRO A 78 19.43 -1.98 -6.13
CA PRO A 78 20.19 -2.02 -4.87
C PRO A 78 19.78 -0.94 -3.86
N GLY A 79 19.43 0.26 -4.36
CA GLY A 79 19.01 1.41 -3.57
C GLY A 79 17.49 1.50 -3.31
N THR A 80 16.67 0.62 -3.88
CA THR A 80 15.21 0.61 -3.63
C THR A 80 14.94 0.55 -2.13
N ILE A 81 14.04 1.39 -1.66
CA ILE A 81 13.56 1.36 -0.27
C ILE A 81 12.37 0.41 -0.17
N THR A 82 12.47 -0.63 0.67
CA THR A 82 11.44 -1.65 0.77
C THR A 82 11.32 -2.23 2.20
N GLY A 83 10.57 -3.33 2.35
CA GLY A 83 10.26 -3.87 3.66
C GLY A 83 9.21 -3.04 4.38
N SER A 84 9.56 -2.42 5.51
CA SER A 84 8.61 -1.71 6.38
C SER A 84 7.38 -2.58 6.69
N ILE A 85 7.64 -3.89 6.95
CA ILE A 85 6.60 -4.86 7.30
C ILE A 85 6.16 -4.55 8.72
N GLY A 86 5.12 -3.72 8.83
CA GLY A 86 4.63 -3.18 10.09
C GLY A 86 3.28 -2.51 9.93
N VAL A 87 2.67 -2.21 11.07
CA VAL A 87 1.34 -1.58 11.14
C VAL A 87 1.39 -0.45 12.15
N ILE A 88 0.84 0.69 11.79
CA ILE A 88 0.60 1.79 12.71
C ILE A 88 -0.87 2.18 12.67
N SER A 89 -1.40 2.55 13.81
CA SER A 89 -2.75 3.08 13.94
C SER A 89 -2.81 4.10 15.05
N GLY A 90 -3.67 5.09 14.91
CA GLY A 90 -3.84 6.11 15.91
C GLY A 90 -4.91 7.12 15.56
N LYS A 91 -5.13 8.07 16.46
CA LYS A 91 -5.95 9.25 16.21
C LYS A 91 -5.28 10.50 16.75
N MET A 92 -5.61 11.62 16.18
CA MET A 92 -5.17 12.93 16.66
C MET A 92 -6.22 13.51 17.61
N SER A 93 -5.81 14.01 18.78
CA SER A 93 -6.67 14.82 19.64
C SER A 93 -6.39 16.30 19.38
N LEU A 94 -7.43 17.02 18.96
CA LEU A 94 -7.40 18.46 18.72
C LEU A 94 -8.02 19.26 19.89
N GLN A 95 -8.26 18.63 21.03
CA GLN A 95 -8.93 19.23 22.20
C GLN A 95 -8.27 20.56 22.62
N GLY A 96 -6.94 20.58 22.73
CA GLY A 96 -6.23 21.80 23.12
C GLY A 96 -6.30 22.92 22.07
N LEU A 97 -6.40 22.58 20.78
CA LEU A 97 -6.62 23.57 19.73
C LEU A 97 -8.03 24.14 19.81
N TYR A 98 -9.04 23.29 19.96
CA TYR A 98 -10.43 23.72 20.08
C TYR A 98 -10.61 24.71 21.25
N GLN A 99 -10.00 24.42 22.40
CA GLN A 99 -10.02 25.31 23.55
C GLN A 99 -9.38 26.66 23.26
N LYS A 100 -8.24 26.70 22.56
CA LYS A 100 -7.54 27.95 22.24
C LYS A 100 -8.32 28.86 21.29
N ILE A 101 -9.05 28.27 20.34
CA ILE A 101 -9.83 29.03 19.35
C ILE A 101 -11.29 29.26 19.78
N GLY A 102 -11.68 28.83 21.00
CA GLY A 102 -13.04 28.96 21.50
C GLY A 102 -14.07 28.08 20.77
N PHE A 103 -13.60 26.99 20.13
CA PHE A 103 -14.49 26.06 19.42
C PHE A 103 -15.03 25.03 20.38
N THR A 104 -16.36 24.91 20.47
CA THR A 104 -17.05 23.88 21.23
C THR A 104 -17.63 22.83 20.30
N LYS A 105 -17.47 21.55 20.67
CA LYS A 105 -18.04 20.41 19.93
C LYS A 105 -18.86 19.56 20.90
N GLU A 106 -20.13 19.43 20.60
CA GLU A 106 -21.02 18.53 21.31
C GLU A 106 -21.10 17.19 20.58
N ILE A 107 -21.02 16.08 21.34
CA ILE A 107 -21.08 14.73 20.80
C ILE A 107 -22.37 14.09 21.28
N VAL A 108 -23.30 13.86 20.36
CA VAL A 108 -24.47 13.04 20.58
C VAL A 108 -24.17 11.63 20.09
N LYS A 109 -24.13 10.66 21.01
CA LYS A 109 -23.79 9.28 20.66
C LYS A 109 -24.78 8.27 21.23
N ARG A 110 -24.90 7.14 20.52
CA ARG A 110 -25.58 5.95 21.02
C ARG A 110 -24.63 4.76 20.85
N GLY A 111 -24.31 4.11 21.96
CA GLY A 111 -23.30 3.07 22.06
C GLY A 111 -22.01 3.58 22.71
N GLU A 112 -21.35 2.69 23.43
CA GLU A 112 -20.18 3.01 24.27
C GLU A 112 -19.01 3.56 23.46
N HIS A 113 -18.68 2.93 22.36
CA HIS A 113 -17.55 3.26 21.50
C HIS A 113 -17.93 4.04 20.23
N ALA A 114 -19.14 4.64 20.16
CA ALA A 114 -19.59 5.33 18.96
C ALA A 114 -18.77 6.59 18.62
N ASP A 115 -18.06 7.15 19.60
CA ASP A 115 -17.12 8.26 19.45
C ASP A 115 -15.65 7.84 19.49
N PHE A 116 -15.33 6.58 19.18
CA PHE A 116 -14.01 5.98 19.28
C PHE A 116 -12.92 6.84 18.57
N TYR A 117 -13.20 7.31 17.37
CA TYR A 117 -12.28 8.13 16.57
C TYR A 117 -12.53 9.65 16.68
N THR A 118 -13.27 10.12 17.71
CA THR A 118 -13.43 11.57 17.91
C THR A 118 -12.09 12.27 18.07
N THR A 119 -12.00 13.50 17.57
CA THR A 119 -10.82 14.38 17.73
C THR A 119 -10.85 15.19 19.01
N THR A 120 -11.92 15.09 19.82
CA THR A 120 -12.09 15.87 21.04
C THR A 120 -11.40 15.30 22.27
N ARG A 121 -10.93 14.06 22.22
CA ARG A 121 -10.23 13.36 23.30
C ARG A 121 -9.25 12.32 22.77
N THR A 122 -8.34 11.89 23.60
CA THR A 122 -7.49 10.72 23.35
C THR A 122 -8.29 9.43 23.53
N PHE A 123 -7.70 8.29 23.19
CA PHE A 123 -8.28 6.98 23.51
C PHE A 123 -8.38 6.77 25.02
N SER A 124 -9.45 6.13 25.48
CA SER A 124 -9.50 5.54 26.83
C SER A 124 -8.54 4.35 26.92
N ASP A 125 -8.32 3.84 28.13
CA ASP A 125 -7.43 2.68 28.32
C ASP A 125 -8.02 1.43 27.67
N GLU A 126 -9.34 1.23 27.73
CA GLU A 126 -10.05 0.16 27.06
C GLU A 126 -9.93 0.28 25.52
N GLU A 127 -10.16 1.47 24.99
CA GLU A 127 -9.99 1.75 23.55
C GLU A 127 -8.56 1.51 23.09
N ARG A 128 -7.55 1.83 23.90
CA ARG A 128 -6.13 1.52 23.61
C ARG A 128 -5.89 0.03 23.51
N GLU A 129 -6.48 -0.78 24.37
CA GLU A 129 -6.34 -2.23 24.30
C GLU A 129 -7.03 -2.81 23.04
N ILE A 130 -8.18 -2.24 22.64
CA ILE A 130 -8.81 -2.61 21.36
C ILE A 130 -7.89 -2.31 20.19
N VAL A 131 -7.31 -1.09 20.13
CA VAL A 131 -6.37 -0.70 19.08
C VAL A 131 -5.12 -1.59 19.07
N ARG A 132 -4.54 -1.88 20.23
CA ARG A 132 -3.37 -2.76 20.33
C ARG A 132 -3.65 -4.16 19.79
N ARG A 133 -4.81 -4.73 20.11
CA ARG A 133 -5.22 -6.03 19.60
C ARG A 133 -5.38 -6.00 18.09
N GLN A 134 -6.07 -4.99 17.55
CA GLN A 134 -6.23 -4.82 16.11
C GLN A 134 -4.89 -4.68 15.40
N ILE A 135 -3.98 -3.85 15.89
CA ILE A 135 -2.64 -3.69 15.33
C ILE A 135 -1.89 -5.03 15.32
N LYS A 136 -1.97 -5.79 16.42
CA LYS A 136 -1.30 -7.09 16.53
C LYS A 136 -1.86 -8.12 15.53
N GLU A 137 -3.17 -8.15 15.36
CA GLU A 137 -3.85 -9.03 14.41
C GLU A 137 -3.45 -8.70 12.96
N PHE A 138 -3.52 -7.42 12.57
CA PHE A 138 -3.10 -6.97 11.25
C PHE A 138 -1.61 -7.18 10.99
N TYR A 139 -0.76 -6.96 12.00
CA TYR A 139 0.66 -7.24 11.89
C TYR A 139 0.94 -8.73 11.66
N SER A 140 0.29 -9.60 12.43
CA SER A 140 0.43 -11.05 12.26
C SER A 140 -0.02 -11.49 10.87
N ASP A 141 -1.15 -10.98 10.38
CA ASP A 141 -1.65 -11.25 9.03
C ASP A 141 -0.66 -10.78 7.94
N PHE A 142 -0.05 -9.63 8.12
CA PHE A 142 0.96 -9.14 7.19
C PHE A 142 2.19 -10.07 7.16
N VAL A 143 2.70 -10.45 8.33
CA VAL A 143 3.84 -11.38 8.45
C VAL A 143 3.49 -12.74 7.82
N ASP A 144 2.30 -13.28 8.06
CA ASP A 144 1.83 -14.52 7.46
C ASP A 144 1.76 -14.46 5.92
N LYS A 145 1.26 -13.36 5.38
CA LYS A 145 1.19 -13.15 3.92
C LYS A 145 2.58 -13.07 3.30
N VAL A 146 3.52 -12.39 3.95
CA VAL A 146 4.91 -12.35 3.51
C VAL A 146 5.55 -13.75 3.62
N ALA A 147 5.38 -14.43 4.74
CA ALA A 147 5.89 -15.78 4.95
C ALA A 147 5.40 -16.73 3.86
N SER A 148 4.12 -16.71 3.58
CA SER A 148 3.48 -17.53 2.53
C SER A 148 3.97 -17.14 1.13
N GLY A 149 4.01 -15.86 0.81
CA GLY A 149 4.40 -15.33 -0.50
C GLY A 149 5.87 -15.60 -0.81
N ARG A 150 6.74 -15.44 0.18
CA ARG A 150 8.19 -15.65 0.07
C ARG A 150 8.65 -17.06 0.43
N LYS A 151 7.74 -17.96 0.84
CA LYS A 151 8.03 -19.32 1.30
C LYS A 151 9.06 -19.33 2.44
N LEU A 152 8.93 -18.42 3.38
CA LEU A 152 9.79 -18.29 4.55
C LEU A 152 9.04 -18.67 5.83
N PRO A 153 9.72 -19.14 6.86
CA PRO A 153 9.10 -19.37 8.15
C PRO A 153 8.58 -18.05 8.77
N PHE A 154 7.43 -18.08 9.43
CA PHE A 154 6.85 -16.92 10.13
C PHE A 154 7.87 -16.25 11.05
N ALA A 155 8.54 -17.03 11.91
CA ALA A 155 9.52 -16.52 12.86
C ALA A 155 10.72 -15.81 12.19
N TYR A 156 11.12 -16.27 11.00
CA TYR A 156 12.17 -15.58 10.24
C TYR A 156 11.68 -14.23 9.74
N VAL A 157 10.48 -14.20 9.16
CA VAL A 157 9.90 -12.94 8.66
C VAL A 157 9.66 -11.97 9.81
N ASP A 158 9.12 -12.41 10.95
CA ASP A 158 8.94 -11.57 12.13
C ASP A 158 10.26 -10.97 12.62
N GLY A 159 11.35 -11.77 12.58
CA GLY A 159 12.70 -11.31 12.95
C GLY A 159 13.24 -10.17 12.10
N ILE A 160 12.83 -10.07 10.84
CA ILE A 160 13.24 -9.00 9.90
C ILE A 160 12.16 -7.96 9.65
N ALA A 161 10.96 -8.14 10.21
CA ALA A 161 9.81 -7.24 10.12
C ALA A 161 9.83 -6.12 11.18
N GLN A 162 8.77 -5.93 11.92
CA GLN A 162 8.61 -4.94 13.00
C GLN A 162 8.79 -3.50 12.51
N GLY A 163 8.34 -3.23 11.28
CA GLY A 163 8.44 -1.92 10.66
C GLY A 163 9.82 -1.54 10.14
N ARG A 164 10.80 -2.46 10.17
CA ARG A 164 12.15 -2.17 9.66
C ARG A 164 12.12 -1.94 8.16
N VAL A 165 12.82 -0.89 7.75
CA VAL A 165 13.02 -0.52 6.35
C VAL A 165 14.34 -1.08 5.88
N TRP A 166 14.36 -1.60 4.67
CA TRP A 166 15.52 -2.22 4.04
C TRP A 166 15.83 -1.57 2.70
N THR A 167 17.10 -1.46 2.36
CA THR A 167 17.50 -1.21 0.98
C THR A 167 17.28 -2.47 0.15
N GLY A 168 17.19 -2.34 -1.18
CA GLY A 168 17.08 -3.49 -2.07
C GLY A 168 18.22 -4.51 -1.88
N ASN A 169 19.42 -4.02 -1.58
CA ASN A 169 20.56 -4.89 -1.27
C ASN A 169 20.33 -5.74 0.00
N GLN A 170 19.85 -5.10 1.07
CA GLN A 170 19.49 -5.80 2.31
C GLN A 170 18.26 -6.70 2.14
N ALA A 171 17.29 -6.28 1.33
CA ALA A 171 16.10 -7.05 1.04
C ALA A 171 16.41 -8.33 0.26
N LEU A 172 17.40 -8.29 -0.64
CA LEU A 172 17.91 -9.48 -1.32
C LEU A 172 18.55 -10.47 -0.33
N GLN A 173 19.39 -9.97 0.60
CA GLN A 173 19.99 -10.79 1.65
C GLN A 173 18.93 -11.40 2.58
N ASN A 174 17.88 -10.64 2.88
CA ASN A 174 16.74 -11.06 3.70
C ASN A 174 15.70 -11.88 2.92
N LYS A 175 15.95 -12.26 1.66
CA LYS A 175 15.05 -13.03 0.80
C LYS A 175 13.68 -12.38 0.54
N LEU A 176 13.59 -11.08 0.77
CA LEU A 176 12.39 -10.28 0.47
C LEU A 176 12.29 -9.91 -1.01
N VAL A 177 13.43 -9.95 -1.72
CA VAL A 177 13.59 -9.71 -3.16
C VAL A 177 14.37 -10.89 -3.74
N ASP A 178 14.14 -11.22 -5.00
CA ASP A 178 14.77 -12.38 -5.65
C ASP A 178 16.04 -12.00 -6.42
N GLU A 179 16.05 -10.83 -7.06
CA GLU A 179 17.15 -10.41 -7.93
C GLU A 179 17.17 -8.89 -8.09
N PHE A 180 18.35 -8.35 -8.45
CA PHE A 180 18.45 -6.97 -8.88
C PHE A 180 17.97 -6.81 -10.32
N GLY A 181 17.07 -5.85 -10.55
CA GLY A 181 16.59 -5.58 -11.89
C GLY A 181 15.57 -4.46 -11.93
N GLY A 182 15.46 -3.84 -13.10
CA GLY A 182 14.49 -2.80 -13.41
C GLY A 182 13.26 -3.35 -14.16
N LEU A 183 12.49 -2.42 -14.73
CA LEU A 183 11.30 -2.79 -15.49
C LEU A 183 11.62 -3.65 -16.72
N ASN A 184 12.71 -3.37 -17.41
CA ASN A 184 13.07 -4.12 -18.62
C ASN A 184 13.41 -5.59 -18.30
N GLN A 185 14.12 -5.84 -17.19
CA GLN A 185 14.39 -7.22 -16.72
C GLN A 185 13.10 -7.91 -16.30
N ALA A 186 12.20 -7.18 -15.62
CA ALA A 186 10.90 -7.74 -15.24
C ALA A 186 10.05 -8.12 -16.47
N LEU A 187 10.07 -7.34 -17.53
CA LEU A 187 9.39 -7.65 -18.79
C LEU A 187 10.02 -8.87 -19.49
N ALA A 188 11.35 -8.96 -19.53
CA ALA A 188 12.05 -10.10 -20.08
C ALA A 188 11.74 -11.38 -19.30
N LEU A 189 11.81 -11.32 -17.97
CA LEU A 189 11.45 -12.43 -17.08
C LEU A 189 9.98 -12.86 -17.21
N ALA A 190 9.07 -11.89 -17.33
CA ALA A 190 7.66 -12.17 -17.55
C ALA A 190 7.41 -12.91 -18.87
N LYS A 191 8.15 -12.56 -19.92
CA LYS A 191 8.11 -13.21 -21.22
C LYS A 191 8.63 -14.65 -21.13
N GLU A 192 9.77 -14.88 -20.46
CA GLU A 192 10.32 -16.20 -20.16
C GLU A 192 9.32 -17.08 -19.39
N LYS A 193 8.79 -16.58 -18.28
CA LYS A 193 7.86 -17.34 -17.42
C LYS A 193 6.51 -17.62 -18.10
N ALA A 194 6.14 -16.82 -19.09
CA ALA A 194 4.97 -17.08 -19.95
C ALA A 194 5.24 -18.07 -21.09
N GLY A 195 6.46 -18.57 -21.25
CA GLY A 195 6.85 -19.48 -22.33
C GLY A 195 6.87 -18.80 -23.71
N ILE A 196 7.08 -17.49 -23.77
CA ILE A 196 7.14 -16.72 -25.01
C ILE A 196 8.62 -16.67 -25.47
N PRO A 197 8.95 -17.09 -26.70
CA PRO A 197 10.32 -17.03 -27.22
C PRO A 197 10.88 -15.59 -27.23
N ASP A 198 12.17 -15.43 -26.95
CA ASP A 198 12.80 -14.11 -26.85
C ASP A 198 12.69 -13.28 -28.13
N GLU A 199 12.72 -13.92 -29.28
CA GLU A 199 12.61 -13.26 -30.60
C GLU A 199 11.18 -12.80 -30.91
N SER A 200 10.18 -13.29 -30.19
CA SER A 200 8.78 -12.96 -30.45
C SER A 200 8.46 -11.52 -30.03
N ALA A 201 7.87 -10.76 -30.92
CA ALA A 201 7.33 -9.46 -30.57
C ALA A 201 6.13 -9.60 -29.60
N VAL A 202 6.13 -8.82 -28.55
CA VAL A 202 5.02 -8.76 -27.58
C VAL A 202 4.44 -7.35 -27.50
N GLN A 203 3.13 -7.26 -27.37
CA GLN A 203 2.48 -6.00 -27.06
C GLN A 203 2.39 -5.81 -25.55
N ILE A 204 2.90 -4.69 -25.05
CA ILE A 204 2.76 -4.30 -23.67
C ILE A 204 1.50 -3.48 -23.53
N VAL A 205 0.61 -3.92 -22.63
CA VAL A 205 -0.63 -3.21 -22.29
C VAL A 205 -0.50 -2.64 -20.88
N THR A 206 -0.51 -1.33 -20.76
CA THR A 206 -0.46 -0.65 -19.46
C THR A 206 -1.87 -0.52 -18.89
N LEU A 207 -2.05 -0.99 -17.64
CA LEU A 207 -3.29 -0.90 -16.88
C LEU A 207 -2.98 -0.29 -15.48
N PRO A 208 -3.95 0.44 -14.87
CA PRO A 208 -5.18 0.93 -15.47
C PRO A 208 -4.92 1.97 -16.56
N ARG A 209 -5.79 2.06 -17.55
CA ARG A 209 -5.69 3.12 -18.55
C ARG A 209 -6.13 4.43 -17.90
N TYR A 210 -5.23 5.39 -17.76
CA TYR A 210 -5.60 6.74 -17.34
C TYR A 210 -6.49 7.37 -18.42
N ARG A 211 -7.76 7.59 -18.11
CA ARG A 211 -8.51 8.60 -18.83
C ARG A 211 -7.93 9.95 -18.45
N LYS A 212 -7.24 10.61 -19.38
CA LYS A 212 -6.92 12.01 -19.22
C LYS A 212 -8.24 12.77 -19.15
N PHE A 213 -8.72 13.03 -17.95
CA PHE A 213 -9.75 14.04 -17.74
C PHE A 213 -9.02 15.36 -17.99
N PHE A 214 -9.23 15.95 -19.16
CA PHE A 214 -8.91 17.36 -19.37
C PHE A 214 -9.84 18.13 -18.44
N PRO A 215 -9.36 18.79 -17.38
CA PRO A 215 -10.21 19.69 -16.63
C PRO A 215 -10.52 20.85 -17.60
N LEU A 216 -11.80 21.04 -17.91
CA LEU A 216 -12.28 22.19 -18.70
C LEU A 216 -12.02 23.54 -17.98
N PHE A 217 -11.46 23.51 -16.78
CA PHE A 217 -11.08 24.68 -15.99
C PHE A 217 -9.59 24.59 -15.66
N GLY A 218 -8.90 25.71 -15.87
CA GLY A 218 -7.44 25.82 -15.82
C GLY A 218 -6.80 25.27 -14.53
N SER A 219 -5.56 24.81 -14.67
CA SER A 219 -4.75 24.16 -13.64
C SER A 219 -4.60 24.95 -12.33
N GLU A 220 -4.73 26.27 -12.39
CA GLU A 220 -4.67 27.15 -11.22
C GLU A 220 -5.89 27.03 -10.30
N LEU A 221 -7.10 26.90 -10.86
CA LEU A 221 -8.31 26.74 -10.05
C LEU A 221 -8.31 25.37 -9.33
N TYR A 222 -7.80 24.33 -9.99
CA TYR A 222 -7.69 22.99 -9.39
C TYR A 222 -6.69 22.97 -8.23
N SER A 223 -5.57 23.69 -8.32
CA SER A 223 -4.58 23.79 -7.24
C SER A 223 -5.12 24.55 -6.02
N VAL A 224 -5.95 25.57 -6.23
CA VAL A 224 -6.63 26.30 -5.15
C VAL A 224 -7.72 25.43 -4.51
N PHE A 225 -8.51 24.71 -5.32
CA PHE A 225 -9.55 23.82 -4.81
C PHE A 225 -8.96 22.61 -4.05
N SER A 226 -7.82 22.03 -4.50
CA SER A 226 -7.16 20.94 -3.79
C SER A 226 -6.62 21.38 -2.43
N LYS A 227 -5.98 22.55 -2.37
CA LYS A 227 -5.52 23.15 -1.09
C LYS A 227 -6.68 23.52 -0.16
N PHE A 228 -7.81 23.98 -0.72
CA PHE A 228 -9.01 24.28 0.06
C PHE A 228 -9.65 22.98 0.61
N LYS A 229 -9.63 21.91 -0.18
CA LYS A 229 -10.10 20.58 0.23
C LYS A 229 -9.23 19.98 1.33
N GLU A 230 -7.91 20.09 1.22
CA GLU A 230 -6.97 19.66 2.28
C GLU A 230 -7.19 20.47 3.57
N ALA A 231 -7.31 21.79 3.46
CA ALA A 231 -7.60 22.66 4.60
C ALA A 231 -8.98 22.35 5.24
N SER A 232 -10.00 22.10 4.42
CA SER A 232 -11.34 21.74 4.91
C SER A 232 -11.36 20.36 5.57
N GLN A 233 -10.59 19.40 5.08
CA GLN A 233 -10.44 18.08 5.69
C GLN A 233 -9.73 18.16 7.05
N ILE A 234 -8.73 19.04 7.20
CA ILE A 234 -8.09 19.31 8.48
C ILE A 234 -9.07 19.97 9.47
N LEU A 235 -9.88 20.92 9.00
CA LEU A 235 -10.85 21.65 9.82
C LEU A 235 -12.09 20.81 10.17
N SER A 236 -12.52 19.92 9.28
CA SER A 236 -13.63 19.00 9.54
C SER A 236 -13.27 17.86 10.49
N GLY A 237 -11.98 17.69 10.80
CA GLY A 237 -11.47 16.57 11.59
C GLY A 237 -11.44 15.25 10.82
N GLU A 238 -11.69 15.32 9.51
CA GLU A 238 -11.36 14.24 8.58
C GLU A 238 -9.86 14.32 8.35
N SER A 239 -9.10 13.64 9.21
CA SER A 239 -7.65 13.55 9.08
C SER A 239 -7.29 12.74 7.82
N ALA A 240 -6.01 12.75 7.44
CA ALA A 240 -5.46 11.88 6.40
C ALA A 240 -5.79 10.38 6.61
N PHE A 241 -6.41 10.06 7.75
CA PHE A 241 -6.89 8.75 8.18
C PHE A 241 -8.42 8.59 8.04
N SER A 242 -9.12 9.52 7.36
CA SER A 242 -10.57 9.44 7.19
C SER A 242 -10.96 8.24 6.32
N GLY A 243 -11.76 7.37 6.90
CA GLY A 243 -12.25 6.15 6.25
C GLY A 243 -11.51 4.87 6.59
N GLU A 244 -10.24 4.92 6.98
CA GLU A 244 -9.47 3.74 7.40
C GLU A 244 -8.59 4.08 8.60
N ASN A 245 -8.74 3.31 9.66
CA ASN A 245 -8.07 3.55 10.93
C ASN A 245 -6.77 2.76 11.08
N ILE A 246 -6.44 1.95 10.08
CA ILE A 246 -5.23 1.12 10.04
C ILE A 246 -4.54 1.34 8.69
N LEU A 247 -3.30 1.78 8.75
CA LEU A 247 -2.48 2.05 7.58
C LEU A 247 -1.20 1.20 7.63
N TYR A 248 -0.83 0.66 6.48
CA TYR A 248 0.52 0.18 6.24
C TYR A 248 1.32 1.34 5.66
N LEU A 249 2.15 1.97 6.47
CA LEU A 249 2.97 3.12 6.09
C LEU A 249 4.44 2.83 6.33
N ALA A 250 5.28 3.39 5.49
CA ALA A 250 6.69 3.51 5.80
C ALA A 250 6.87 4.49 6.99
N PRO A 251 7.78 4.21 7.93
CA PRO A 251 7.97 5.06 9.11
C PRO A 251 8.59 6.42 8.79
N TYR A 252 8.96 6.68 7.54
CA TYR A 252 9.61 7.91 7.09
C TYR A 252 8.94 8.45 5.83
N GLU A 253 8.78 9.75 5.77
CA GLU A 253 8.49 10.48 4.54
C GLU A 253 9.83 10.76 3.85
N ILE A 254 10.03 10.23 2.65
CA ILE A 254 11.26 10.42 1.89
C ILE A 254 10.95 11.44 0.79
N GLU A 255 11.36 12.70 0.99
CA GLU A 255 11.44 13.67 -0.10
C GLU A 255 12.73 13.42 -0.88
N VAL A 256 12.58 12.96 -2.11
CA VAL A 256 13.69 12.97 -3.07
C VAL A 256 13.65 14.31 -3.78
N LYS A 257 14.66 15.16 -3.52
CA LYS A 257 14.88 16.41 -4.26
C LYS A 257 15.60 16.13 -5.55
#